data_fe99a65cf020aceee665d037db3b45e7
#
_entry.id   fe99a65cf020aceee665d037db3b45e7
#
_cell.length_a   1.000
_cell.length_b   1.000
_cell.length_c   1.000
_cell.angle_alpha   90.00
_cell.angle_beta   90.00
_cell.angle_gamma   90.00
#
_symmetry.space_group_name_H-M   'P 1'
#
loop_
_entity.id
_entity.type
_entity.pdbx_description
1 polymer ?
#
loop_
_entity_poly.entity_id
_entity_poly.type
_entity_poly.pdbx_seq_one_letter_code
_entity_poly.pdbx_strand_id
1 'polypeptide(L)'
;LTLANMCSIYSDEELLIAKIERLIEPFILPSNIRGKKILLKPNWVRHNIRVTDEFCLCTNEDFILAVLVVFLKLSPKSILIADAPIQGCQWEHLLSSYFLDKVKSLSLKYGIDIQIKDFRRTVIDIACNKLQKERITLDHYVVFDVGAQSYLEPITTNENRFRVTNYNPDRLATSHRKGVHKYCIARDVFDADVVITLPKIKTHQKAGLTNAMKILVGMNGDKDYLPHHRLGAKGYGGDC
;
A
#
# COMPACT_ATOMS: atom_id res chain seq x y z
N LEU A 1 25.98 -2.09 10.92
CA LEU A 1 25.80 -1.73 9.51
C LEU A 1 25.70 -0.21 9.44
N THR A 2 26.72 0.44 8.90
CA THR A 2 26.70 1.89 8.68
C THR A 2 25.78 2.22 7.49
N LEU A 3 25.19 3.43 7.45
CA LEU A 3 24.36 3.93 6.33
C LEU A 3 25.07 3.74 4.98
N ALA A 4 26.39 3.88 4.92
CA ALA A 4 27.20 3.63 3.72
C ALA A 4 27.13 2.19 3.22
N ASN A 5 27.04 1.18 4.11
CA ASN A 5 26.92 -0.23 3.72
C ASN A 5 25.49 -0.62 3.30
N MET A 6 24.49 0.17 3.69
CA MET A 6 23.11 -0.03 3.22
C MET A 6 22.92 0.51 1.80
N CYS A 7 23.58 1.60 1.43
CA CYS A 7 23.54 2.12 0.05
C CYS A 7 24.17 1.15 -0.96
N SER A 8 25.16 0.36 -0.56
CA SER A 8 25.87 -0.56 -1.48
C SER A 8 25.02 -1.72 -2.00
N ILE A 9 23.99 -2.18 -1.24
CA ILE A 9 23.13 -3.29 -1.67
C ILE A 9 22.14 -2.83 -2.74
N TYR A 10 21.59 -1.64 -2.62
CA TYR A 10 20.63 -1.09 -3.59
C TYR A 10 21.31 -0.62 -4.88
N SER A 11 22.61 -0.29 -4.84
CA SER A 11 23.37 0.12 -6.04
C SER A 11 23.90 -1.06 -6.86
N ASP A 12 23.78 -2.29 -6.37
CA ASP A 12 24.15 -3.51 -7.08
C ASP A 12 22.90 -4.31 -7.44
N GLU A 13 22.37 -4.06 -8.64
CA GLU A 13 21.12 -4.65 -9.13
C GLU A 13 21.20 -6.19 -9.16
N GLU A 14 22.33 -6.75 -9.64
CA GLU A 14 22.51 -8.20 -9.76
C GLU A 14 22.56 -8.89 -8.40
N LEU A 15 23.32 -8.31 -7.47
CA LEU A 15 23.39 -8.82 -6.10
C LEU A 15 22.03 -8.75 -5.40
N LEU A 16 21.29 -7.66 -5.60
CA LEU A 16 19.98 -7.48 -4.99
C LEU A 16 18.99 -8.51 -5.53
N ILE A 17 18.95 -8.74 -6.84
CA ILE A 17 18.12 -9.77 -7.50
C ILE A 17 18.47 -11.14 -6.94
N ALA A 18 19.74 -11.53 -6.92
CA ALA A 18 20.18 -12.84 -6.42
C ALA A 18 19.78 -13.08 -4.95
N LYS A 19 19.89 -12.04 -4.11
CA LYS A 19 19.44 -12.12 -2.71
C LYS A 19 17.94 -12.31 -2.58
N ILE A 20 17.13 -11.61 -3.40
CA ILE A 20 15.67 -11.73 -3.40
C ILE A 20 15.29 -13.13 -3.89
N GLU A 21 15.86 -13.63 -4.97
CA GLU A 21 15.62 -14.99 -5.47
C GLU A 21 15.83 -16.03 -4.37
N ARG A 22 16.99 -15.98 -3.69
CA ARG A 22 17.30 -16.89 -2.58
C ARG A 22 16.33 -16.78 -1.41
N LEU A 23 15.84 -15.57 -1.12
CA LEU A 23 14.91 -15.35 -0.01
C LEU A 23 13.51 -15.88 -0.29
N ILE A 24 13.03 -15.82 -1.54
CA ILE A 24 11.68 -16.27 -1.88
C ILE A 24 11.60 -17.73 -2.31
N GLU A 25 12.70 -18.33 -2.75
CA GLU A 25 12.77 -19.71 -3.24
C GLU A 25 12.07 -20.73 -2.30
N PRO A 26 12.24 -20.68 -0.97
CA PRO A 26 11.57 -21.63 -0.08
C PRO A 26 10.05 -21.46 0.01
N PHE A 27 9.50 -20.33 -0.42
CA PHE A 27 8.09 -19.96 -0.23
C PHE A 27 7.30 -19.89 -1.53
N ILE A 28 7.97 -19.69 -2.66
CA ILE A 28 7.33 -19.43 -3.94
C ILE A 28 7.82 -20.44 -4.98
N LEU A 29 6.96 -21.38 -5.33
CA LEU A 29 7.22 -22.29 -6.46
C LEU A 29 6.93 -21.56 -7.78
N PRO A 30 7.70 -21.80 -8.84
CA PRO A 30 7.45 -21.23 -10.17
C PRO A 30 6.03 -21.49 -10.68
N SER A 31 5.45 -22.66 -10.37
CA SER A 31 4.07 -23.02 -10.72
C SER A 31 3.01 -22.10 -10.09
N ASN A 32 3.31 -21.48 -8.96
CA ASN A 32 2.41 -20.57 -8.28
C ASN A 32 2.35 -19.19 -8.95
N ILE A 33 3.30 -18.90 -9.85
CA ILE A 33 3.45 -17.58 -10.49
C ILE A 33 3.20 -17.63 -12.00
N ARG A 34 3.61 -18.72 -12.65
CA ARG A 34 3.48 -18.87 -14.10
C ARG A 34 2.03 -18.71 -14.56
N GLY A 35 1.80 -17.77 -15.49
CA GLY A 35 0.48 -17.48 -16.04
C GLY A 35 -0.50 -16.81 -15.07
N LYS A 36 -0.04 -16.36 -13.90
CA LYS A 36 -0.85 -15.73 -12.86
C LYS A 36 -0.82 -14.21 -12.96
N LYS A 37 -1.89 -13.58 -12.51
CA LYS A 37 -1.96 -12.12 -12.29
C LYS A 37 -1.35 -11.81 -10.93
N ILE A 38 -0.30 -11.03 -10.90
CA ILE A 38 0.45 -10.69 -9.69
C ILE A 38 0.18 -9.25 -9.31
N LEU A 39 -0.15 -9.00 -8.05
CA LEU A 39 -0.15 -7.68 -7.45
C LEU A 39 1.10 -7.52 -6.57
N LEU A 40 1.99 -6.63 -6.97
CA LEU A 40 3.06 -6.14 -6.12
C LEU A 40 2.56 -4.92 -5.36
N LYS A 41 2.53 -5.00 -4.05
CA LYS A 41 2.04 -3.92 -3.19
C LYS A 41 3.17 -3.30 -2.38
N PRO A 42 3.80 -2.21 -2.87
CA PRO A 42 4.78 -1.45 -2.11
C PRO A 42 4.11 -0.65 -0.99
N ASN A 43 4.91 -0.04 -0.15
CA ASN A 43 4.46 0.96 0.81
C ASN A 43 4.77 2.36 0.26
N TRP A 44 3.84 2.94 -0.45
CA TRP A 44 3.91 4.29 -1.00
C TRP A 44 3.10 5.25 -0.12
N VAL A 45 3.75 5.84 0.89
CA VAL A 45 3.05 6.69 1.85
C VAL A 45 2.65 8.01 1.25
N ARG A 46 3.60 8.71 0.63
CA ARG A 46 3.43 9.98 -0.09
C ARG A 46 4.69 10.29 -0.91
N HIS A 47 4.60 11.27 -1.80
CA HIS A 47 5.77 11.82 -2.49
C HIS A 47 6.76 12.45 -1.49
N ASN A 48 8.04 12.52 -1.87
CA ASN A 48 9.08 13.09 -1.04
C ASN A 48 8.91 14.61 -0.91
N ILE A 49 8.97 15.12 0.31
CA ILE A 49 8.93 16.56 0.62
C ILE A 49 10.27 17.00 1.21
N ARG A 50 10.93 16.09 1.94
CA ARG A 50 12.24 16.31 2.57
C ARG A 50 13.26 15.39 1.93
N VAL A 51 14.52 15.82 1.86
CA VAL A 51 15.62 15.00 1.34
C VAL A 51 15.72 13.63 2.05
N THR A 52 15.44 13.58 3.36
CA THR A 52 15.46 12.33 4.13
C THR A 52 14.30 11.38 3.83
N ASP A 53 13.22 11.86 3.18
CA ASP A 53 12.05 11.05 2.88
C ASP A 53 12.39 9.90 1.92
N GLU A 54 13.35 10.11 1.02
CA GLU A 54 13.84 9.10 0.07
C GLU A 54 14.28 7.81 0.77
N PHE A 55 14.94 7.93 1.93
CA PHE A 55 15.52 6.76 2.61
C PHE A 55 14.55 6.07 3.57
N CYS A 56 13.58 6.80 4.12
CA CYS A 56 12.80 6.28 5.24
C CYS A 56 11.29 6.18 4.99
N LEU A 57 10.76 6.85 3.97
CA LEU A 57 9.31 7.00 3.84
C LEU A 57 8.65 5.85 3.09
N CYS A 58 9.10 5.57 1.87
CA CYS A 58 8.52 4.59 0.95
C CYS A 58 9.39 3.35 0.77
N THR A 59 8.84 2.31 0.18
CA THR A 59 9.62 1.18 -0.33
C THR A 59 10.57 1.71 -1.41
N ASN A 60 11.84 1.33 -1.33
CA ASN A 60 12.86 1.78 -2.27
C ASN A 60 12.56 1.29 -3.69
N GLU A 61 12.75 2.13 -4.70
CA GLU A 61 12.42 1.84 -6.09
C GLU A 61 13.30 0.71 -6.67
N ASP A 62 14.60 0.68 -6.37
CA ASP A 62 15.50 -0.38 -6.84
C ASP A 62 15.11 -1.74 -6.26
N PHE A 63 14.63 -1.76 -5.00
CA PHE A 63 14.10 -2.98 -4.42
C PHE A 63 12.83 -3.45 -5.15
N ILE A 64 11.93 -2.54 -5.50
CA ILE A 64 10.73 -2.88 -6.27
C ILE A 64 11.11 -3.41 -7.65
N LEU A 65 12.07 -2.77 -8.33
CA LEU A 65 12.58 -3.21 -9.65
C LEU A 65 13.23 -4.59 -9.57
N ALA A 66 14.06 -4.85 -8.57
CA ALA A 66 14.68 -6.16 -8.39
C ALA A 66 13.63 -7.27 -8.13
N VAL A 67 12.63 -7.01 -7.28
CA VAL A 67 11.51 -7.94 -7.09
C VAL A 67 10.75 -8.15 -8.40
N LEU A 68 10.47 -7.07 -9.14
CA LEU A 68 9.81 -7.15 -10.44
C LEU A 68 10.56 -8.08 -11.40
N VAL A 69 11.89 -7.94 -11.52
CA VAL A 69 12.73 -8.81 -12.35
C VAL A 69 12.62 -10.27 -11.93
N VAL A 70 12.67 -10.55 -10.62
CA VAL A 70 12.54 -11.92 -10.11
C VAL A 70 11.21 -12.55 -10.51
N PHE A 71 10.09 -11.81 -10.37
CA PHE A 71 8.79 -12.33 -10.76
C PHE A 71 8.62 -12.46 -12.28
N LEU A 72 9.18 -11.54 -13.07
CA LEU A 72 9.16 -11.62 -14.55
C LEU A 72 9.85 -12.87 -15.09
N LYS A 73 10.95 -13.31 -14.48
CA LYS A 73 11.63 -14.58 -14.82
C LYS A 73 10.73 -15.80 -14.63
N LEU A 74 9.71 -15.72 -13.78
CA LEU A 74 8.74 -16.79 -13.52
C LEU A 74 7.55 -16.79 -14.48
N SER A 75 7.55 -15.90 -15.48
CA SER A 75 6.55 -15.80 -16.55
C SER A 75 5.10 -15.63 -16.05
N PRO A 76 4.77 -14.61 -15.25
CA PRO A 76 3.40 -14.31 -14.87
C PRO A 76 2.58 -13.88 -16.10
N LYS A 77 1.24 -13.88 -15.97
CA LYS A 77 0.34 -13.35 -16.99
C LYS A 77 0.43 -11.83 -17.09
N SER A 78 0.44 -11.16 -15.96
CA SER A 78 0.57 -9.70 -15.84
C SER A 78 1.02 -9.33 -14.43
N ILE A 79 1.59 -8.15 -14.27
CA ILE A 79 1.96 -7.59 -12.98
C ILE A 79 1.30 -6.23 -12.81
N LEU A 80 0.66 -6.02 -11.67
CA LEU A 80 0.17 -4.72 -11.23
C LEU A 80 1.00 -4.27 -10.03
N ILE A 81 1.54 -3.05 -10.07
CA ILE A 81 2.22 -2.42 -8.93
C ILE A 81 1.29 -1.33 -8.41
N ALA A 82 0.78 -1.44 -7.19
CA ALA A 82 -0.23 -0.51 -6.73
C ALA A 82 -0.26 -0.29 -5.21
N ASP A 83 -0.69 0.90 -4.82
CA ASP A 83 -0.93 1.30 -3.42
C ASP A 83 -1.99 2.42 -3.36
N ALA A 84 -2.56 2.65 -2.17
CA ALA A 84 -3.33 3.85 -1.85
C ALA A 84 -2.52 4.73 -0.87
N PRO A 85 -1.68 5.65 -1.35
CA PRO A 85 -0.99 6.62 -0.52
C PRO A 85 -1.95 7.47 0.33
N ILE A 86 -1.42 8.34 1.19
CA ILE A 86 -2.25 9.33 1.88
C ILE A 86 -2.87 10.30 0.86
N GLN A 87 -4.02 10.88 1.22
CA GLN A 87 -4.81 11.71 0.29
C GLN A 87 -4.08 12.94 -0.24
N GLY A 88 -3.19 13.52 0.55
CA GLY A 88 -2.35 14.65 0.14
C GLY A 88 -1.11 14.27 -0.69
N CYS A 89 -0.96 13.02 -1.10
CA CYS A 89 0.11 12.60 -2.00
C CYS A 89 -0.16 13.12 -3.42
N GLN A 90 0.77 13.84 -3.98
CA GLN A 90 0.81 14.17 -5.42
C GLN A 90 1.37 12.96 -6.15
N TRP A 91 0.50 12.25 -6.87
CA TRP A 91 0.84 10.99 -7.52
C TRP A 91 1.93 11.14 -8.58
N GLU A 92 1.88 12.21 -9.31
CA GLU A 92 2.83 12.60 -10.36
C GLU A 92 4.26 12.84 -9.85
N HIS A 93 4.41 13.08 -8.55
CA HIS A 93 5.70 13.29 -7.88
C HIS A 93 6.12 12.11 -6.99
N LEU A 94 5.35 11.02 -7.01
CA LEU A 94 5.60 9.88 -6.13
C LEU A 94 6.75 9.00 -6.62
N LEU A 95 6.80 8.76 -7.92
CA LEU A 95 7.75 7.85 -8.57
C LEU A 95 8.72 8.63 -9.47
N SER A 96 9.97 8.19 -9.49
CA SER A 96 10.99 8.78 -10.35
C SER A 96 10.76 8.42 -11.83
N SER A 97 11.20 9.28 -12.75
CA SER A 97 11.23 8.97 -14.18
C SER A 97 12.07 7.72 -14.47
N TYR A 98 13.20 7.57 -13.77
CA TYR A 98 14.03 6.38 -13.84
C TYR A 98 13.24 5.09 -13.57
N PHE A 99 12.46 5.05 -12.48
CA PHE A 99 11.63 3.90 -12.14
C PHE A 99 10.60 3.60 -13.23
N LEU A 100 9.90 4.61 -13.71
CA LEU A 100 8.87 4.48 -14.74
C LEU A 100 9.46 3.95 -16.06
N ASP A 101 10.62 4.47 -16.48
CA ASP A 101 11.32 4.04 -17.69
C ASP A 101 11.82 2.60 -17.57
N LYS A 102 12.36 2.23 -16.41
CA LYS A 102 12.78 0.85 -16.14
C LYS A 102 11.60 -0.13 -16.18
N VAL A 103 10.46 0.19 -15.57
CA VAL A 103 9.25 -0.65 -15.63
C VAL A 103 8.78 -0.84 -17.06
N LYS A 104 8.74 0.23 -17.86
CA LYS A 104 8.39 0.17 -19.28
C LYS A 104 9.36 -0.72 -20.07
N SER A 105 10.65 -0.54 -19.87
CA SER A 105 11.70 -1.33 -20.50
C SER A 105 11.59 -2.82 -20.16
N LEU A 106 11.32 -3.16 -18.90
CA LEU A 106 11.12 -4.52 -18.44
C LEU A 106 9.86 -5.14 -19.05
N SER A 107 8.75 -4.40 -19.13
CA SER A 107 7.52 -4.85 -19.79
C SER A 107 7.79 -5.24 -21.24
N LEU A 108 8.50 -4.41 -21.99
CA LEU A 108 8.89 -4.69 -23.39
C LEU A 108 9.84 -5.89 -23.49
N LYS A 109 10.87 -5.94 -22.63
CA LYS A 109 11.88 -7.01 -22.63
C LYS A 109 11.27 -8.39 -22.41
N TYR A 110 10.32 -8.51 -21.48
CA TYR A 110 9.71 -9.79 -21.10
C TYR A 110 8.40 -10.07 -21.86
N GLY A 111 7.84 -9.08 -22.57
CA GLY A 111 6.54 -9.21 -23.25
C GLY A 111 5.37 -9.40 -22.28
N ILE A 112 5.49 -8.89 -21.06
CA ILE A 112 4.48 -9.03 -19.99
C ILE A 112 3.92 -7.64 -19.67
N ASP A 113 2.58 -7.54 -19.61
CA ASP A 113 1.91 -6.30 -19.22
C ASP A 113 2.21 -5.96 -17.75
N ILE A 114 2.79 -4.78 -17.54
CA ILE A 114 3.09 -4.24 -16.22
C ILE A 114 2.39 -2.90 -16.08
N GLN A 115 1.50 -2.79 -15.11
CA GLN A 115 0.74 -1.58 -14.83
C GLN A 115 1.12 -1.00 -13.47
N ILE A 116 1.03 0.33 -13.34
CA ILE A 116 1.19 1.06 -12.08
C ILE A 116 -0.12 1.79 -11.79
N LYS A 117 -0.68 1.60 -10.59
CA LYS A 117 -2.01 2.14 -10.27
C LYS A 117 -2.08 2.78 -8.89
N ASP A 118 -2.76 3.91 -8.83
CA ASP A 118 -3.17 4.57 -7.60
C ASP A 118 -4.54 4.05 -7.16
N PHE A 119 -4.59 3.36 -6.03
CA PHE A 119 -5.81 2.78 -5.48
C PHE A 119 -6.70 3.79 -4.74
N ARG A 120 -6.30 5.06 -4.64
CA ARG A 120 -7.13 6.05 -3.94
C ARG A 120 -8.39 6.37 -4.73
N ARG A 121 -9.53 6.23 -4.10
CA ARG A 121 -10.81 6.67 -4.62
C ARG A 121 -10.98 8.18 -4.50
N THR A 122 -10.48 8.75 -3.41
CA THR A 122 -10.55 10.18 -3.12
C THR A 122 -9.15 10.74 -2.85
N VAL A 123 -8.91 11.99 -3.17
CA VAL A 123 -7.66 12.73 -2.91
C VAL A 123 -7.98 14.10 -2.31
N ILE A 124 -7.01 14.75 -1.66
CA ILE A 124 -7.15 16.12 -1.20
C ILE A 124 -6.84 17.06 -2.37
N ASP A 125 -7.73 18.02 -2.60
CA ASP A 125 -7.44 19.17 -3.44
C ASP A 125 -6.46 20.08 -2.71
N ILE A 126 -5.25 20.16 -3.24
CA ILE A 126 -4.17 20.93 -2.62
C ILE A 126 -4.47 22.43 -2.65
N ALA A 127 -5.17 22.91 -3.69
CA ALA A 127 -5.49 24.33 -3.83
C ALA A 127 -6.47 24.84 -2.76
N CYS A 128 -7.42 24.00 -2.33
CA CYS A 128 -8.42 24.39 -1.33
C CYS A 128 -8.34 23.59 -0.03
N ASN A 129 -7.38 22.68 0.10
CA ASN A 129 -7.20 21.75 1.23
C ASN A 129 -8.50 21.01 1.63
N LYS A 130 -9.33 20.71 0.63
CA LYS A 130 -10.59 19.98 0.81
C LYS A 130 -10.48 18.59 0.19
N LEU A 131 -11.21 17.65 0.76
CA LEU A 131 -11.39 16.34 0.17
C LEU A 131 -12.07 16.52 -1.18
N GLN A 132 -11.39 16.06 -2.22
CA GLN A 132 -11.93 16.10 -3.55
C GLN A 132 -12.94 15.01 -3.80
N LYS A 133 -13.68 15.29 -4.86
CA LYS A 133 -14.49 14.35 -5.60
C LYS A 133 -13.85 12.99 -5.71
N GLU A 134 -14.70 12.00 -5.82
CA GLU A 134 -14.37 10.66 -6.29
C GLU A 134 -13.58 10.74 -7.59
N ARG A 135 -12.32 10.31 -7.52
CA ARG A 135 -11.47 10.15 -8.70
C ARG A 135 -11.89 8.91 -9.51
N ILE A 136 -12.29 7.90 -8.79
CA ILE A 136 -12.66 6.57 -9.30
C ILE A 136 -14.01 6.21 -8.69
N THR A 137 -14.92 5.69 -9.52
CA THR A 137 -16.25 5.28 -9.10
C THR A 137 -16.19 4.05 -8.18
N LEU A 138 -17.23 3.85 -7.36
CA LEU A 138 -17.23 2.82 -6.32
C LEU A 138 -17.26 1.38 -6.90
N ASP A 139 -17.66 1.20 -8.14
CA ASP A 139 -17.67 -0.10 -8.84
C ASP A 139 -16.28 -0.69 -9.09
N HIS A 140 -15.24 0.15 -9.03
CA HIS A 140 -13.84 -0.29 -9.04
C HIS A 140 -13.35 -0.82 -7.67
N TYR A 141 -14.24 -0.88 -6.68
CA TYR A 141 -13.94 -1.36 -5.34
C TYR A 141 -14.91 -2.45 -4.91
N VAL A 142 -14.47 -3.27 -3.96
CA VAL A 142 -15.33 -4.22 -3.25
C VAL A 142 -15.57 -3.66 -1.86
N VAL A 143 -16.84 -3.36 -1.56
CA VAL A 143 -17.26 -2.96 -0.21
C VAL A 143 -17.90 -4.17 0.46
N PHE A 144 -17.36 -4.56 1.60
CA PHE A 144 -17.87 -5.67 2.39
C PHE A 144 -17.93 -5.31 3.87
N ASP A 145 -18.85 -5.92 4.58
CA ASP A 145 -19.08 -5.72 6.01
C ASP A 145 -18.69 -7.00 6.76
N VAL A 146 -17.73 -6.87 7.68
CA VAL A 146 -17.32 -7.97 8.57
C VAL A 146 -18.27 -8.08 9.78
N GLY A 147 -19.06 -7.05 10.04
CA GLY A 147 -20.03 -7.02 11.11
C GLY A 147 -19.41 -7.24 12.50
N ALA A 148 -20.15 -7.88 13.36
CA ALA A 148 -19.71 -8.20 14.73
C ALA A 148 -18.52 -9.18 14.81
N GLN A 149 -18.13 -9.81 13.71
CA GLN A 149 -16.94 -10.67 13.66
C GLN A 149 -15.63 -9.88 13.52
N SER A 150 -15.72 -8.56 13.33
CA SER A 150 -14.55 -7.71 13.23
C SER A 150 -13.76 -7.68 14.54
N TYR A 151 -12.44 -7.74 14.47
CA TYR A 151 -11.57 -7.47 15.62
C TYR A 151 -11.69 -6.04 16.17
N LEU A 152 -12.37 -5.15 15.46
CA LEU A 152 -12.70 -3.81 15.96
C LEU A 152 -13.95 -3.82 16.87
N GLU A 153 -14.81 -4.82 16.78
CA GLU A 153 -16.07 -4.88 17.55
C GLU A 153 -15.87 -4.73 19.07
N PRO A 154 -14.90 -5.44 19.72
CA PRO A 154 -14.68 -5.30 21.16
C PRO A 154 -14.24 -3.92 21.61
N ILE A 155 -13.62 -3.14 20.72
CA ILE A 155 -13.11 -1.79 21.00
C ILE A 155 -14.01 -0.68 20.44
N THR A 156 -15.12 -1.03 19.84
CA THR A 156 -16.10 -0.09 19.28
C THR A 156 -17.06 0.36 20.39
N THR A 157 -17.18 1.67 20.57
CA THR A 157 -18.11 2.29 21.53
C THR A 157 -19.21 3.03 20.82
N ASN A 158 -20.27 3.40 21.55
CA ASN A 158 -21.38 4.19 20.99
C ASN A 158 -20.98 5.65 20.68
N GLU A 159 -19.83 6.10 21.19
CA GLU A 159 -19.35 7.48 21.08
C GLU A 159 -18.61 7.77 19.75
N ASN A 160 -18.60 6.85 18.79
CA ASN A 160 -17.91 7.01 17.52
C ASN A 160 -16.48 7.61 17.67
N ARG A 161 -15.58 6.86 18.29
CA ARG A 161 -14.19 7.31 18.52
C ARG A 161 -13.26 7.08 17.35
N PHE A 162 -13.66 6.32 16.34
CA PHE A 162 -12.82 6.09 15.16
C PHE A 162 -12.56 7.37 14.38
N ARG A 163 -11.32 7.53 13.97
CA ARG A 163 -10.84 8.70 13.22
C ARG A 163 -9.88 8.28 12.12
N VAL A 164 -9.86 9.08 11.09
CA VAL A 164 -8.81 9.12 10.08
C VAL A 164 -8.50 10.58 9.78
N THR A 165 -7.24 10.91 9.57
CA THR A 165 -6.81 12.30 9.37
C THR A 165 -7.44 12.90 8.11
N ASN A 166 -7.92 14.13 8.19
CA ASN A 166 -8.51 14.91 7.10
C ASN A 166 -9.87 14.41 6.57
N TYR A 167 -10.57 13.56 7.32
CA TYR A 167 -11.90 13.06 6.96
C TYR A 167 -12.96 13.42 7.98
N ASN A 168 -14.20 13.52 7.50
CA ASN A 168 -15.35 13.71 8.37
C ASN A 168 -15.60 12.45 9.22
N PRO A 169 -15.54 12.54 10.56
CA PRO A 169 -15.79 11.41 11.44
C PRO A 169 -17.21 10.83 11.32
N ASP A 170 -18.20 11.62 10.92
CA ASP A 170 -19.58 11.15 10.77
C ASP A 170 -19.71 10.16 9.61
N ARG A 171 -18.96 10.37 8.54
CA ARG A 171 -18.90 9.40 7.42
C ARG A 171 -18.26 8.09 7.88
N LEU A 172 -17.18 8.17 8.65
CA LEU A 172 -16.53 6.98 9.20
C LEU A 172 -17.48 6.21 10.15
N ALA A 173 -18.35 6.89 10.90
CA ALA A 173 -19.36 6.26 11.74
C ALA A 173 -20.40 5.46 10.97
N THR A 174 -20.64 5.78 9.72
CA THR A 174 -21.54 4.98 8.86
C THR A 174 -20.92 3.65 8.46
N SER A 175 -19.59 3.60 8.41
CA SER A 175 -18.81 2.41 8.01
C SER A 175 -18.33 1.59 9.21
N HIS A 176 -18.10 2.23 10.37
CA HIS A 176 -17.61 1.58 11.58
C HIS A 176 -18.39 2.01 12.81
N ARG A 177 -19.26 1.13 13.30
CA ARG A 177 -20.04 1.23 14.53
C ARG A 177 -20.37 -0.16 15.04
N LYS A 178 -20.96 -0.28 16.22
CA LYS A 178 -21.38 -1.58 16.76
C LYS A 178 -22.15 -2.40 15.73
N GLY A 179 -21.70 -3.62 15.50
CA GLY A 179 -22.28 -4.58 14.55
C GLY A 179 -22.03 -4.28 13.06
N VAL A 180 -21.29 -3.20 12.73
CA VAL A 180 -21.00 -2.80 11.34
C VAL A 180 -19.53 -2.40 11.22
N HIS A 181 -18.76 -3.12 10.40
CA HIS A 181 -17.36 -2.81 10.12
C HIS A 181 -17.06 -3.03 8.63
N LYS A 182 -17.28 -1.98 7.83
CA LYS A 182 -17.15 -2.01 6.38
C LYS A 182 -15.76 -1.59 5.93
N TYR A 183 -15.26 -2.27 4.90
CA TYR A 183 -14.00 -1.95 4.23
C TYR A 183 -14.24 -1.74 2.74
N CYS A 184 -13.46 -0.85 2.12
CA CYS A 184 -13.54 -0.50 0.70
C CYS A 184 -12.18 -0.82 0.05
N ILE A 185 -12.04 -2.03 -0.45
CA ILE A 185 -10.78 -2.55 -1.01
C ILE A 185 -10.82 -2.44 -2.54
N ALA A 186 -9.71 -2.02 -3.15
CA ALA A 186 -9.58 -1.98 -4.60
C ALA A 186 -9.87 -3.36 -5.20
N ARG A 187 -10.73 -3.41 -6.23
CA ARG A 187 -11.14 -4.66 -6.88
C ARG A 187 -9.95 -5.44 -7.43
N ASP A 188 -8.93 -4.75 -7.91
CA ASP A 188 -7.69 -5.35 -8.40
C ASP A 188 -7.01 -6.30 -7.38
N VAL A 189 -7.23 -6.08 -6.08
CA VAL A 189 -6.70 -6.98 -5.03
C VAL A 189 -7.35 -8.37 -5.10
N PHE A 190 -8.65 -8.41 -5.42
CA PHE A 190 -9.41 -9.66 -5.55
C PHE A 190 -9.24 -10.29 -6.93
N ASP A 191 -8.93 -9.49 -7.96
CA ASP A 191 -8.67 -9.95 -9.32
C ASP A 191 -7.26 -10.53 -9.50
N ALA A 192 -6.36 -10.27 -8.55
CA ALA A 192 -5.01 -10.85 -8.52
C ALA A 192 -5.04 -12.30 -8.01
N ASP A 193 -4.32 -13.19 -8.69
CA ASP A 193 -4.12 -14.56 -8.22
C ASP A 193 -3.16 -14.63 -7.03
N VAL A 194 -2.17 -13.70 -7.01
CA VAL A 194 -1.15 -13.63 -5.94
C VAL A 194 -0.87 -12.18 -5.59
N VAL A 195 -0.86 -11.89 -4.29
CA VAL A 195 -0.51 -10.57 -3.75
C VAL A 195 0.81 -10.66 -2.99
N ILE A 196 1.79 -9.87 -3.42
CA ILE A 196 3.12 -9.78 -2.80
C ILE A 196 3.27 -8.41 -2.16
N THR A 197 3.38 -8.37 -0.84
CA THR A 197 3.60 -7.12 -0.11
C THR A 197 5.09 -6.80 -0.02
N LEU A 198 5.44 -5.55 -0.28
CA LEU A 198 6.81 -5.02 -0.25
C LEU A 198 6.91 -3.92 0.82
N PRO A 199 6.88 -4.29 2.11
CA PRO A 199 6.80 -3.32 3.19
C PRO A 199 8.10 -2.51 3.36
N LYS A 200 7.95 -1.23 3.75
CA LYS A 200 9.03 -0.45 4.33
C LYS A 200 9.01 -0.63 5.84
N ILE A 201 10.02 -1.30 6.38
CA ILE A 201 10.17 -1.41 7.84
C ILE A 201 10.61 -0.06 8.40
N LYS A 202 9.79 0.52 9.27
CA LYS A 202 10.07 1.80 9.93
C LYS A 202 9.20 1.97 11.18
N THR A 203 9.64 2.85 12.07
CA THR A 203 8.82 3.26 13.22
C THR A 203 7.54 3.96 12.77
N HIS A 204 6.50 3.86 13.58
CA HIS A 204 5.23 4.51 13.32
C HIS A 204 4.66 5.08 14.63
N GLN A 205 4.31 6.38 14.60
CA GLN A 205 3.88 7.12 15.79
C GLN A 205 2.72 6.46 16.54
N LYS A 206 1.73 5.89 15.83
CA LYS A 206 0.53 5.29 16.45
C LYS A 206 0.59 3.77 16.56
N ALA A 207 1.15 3.08 15.54
CA ALA A 207 1.18 1.62 15.48
C ALA A 207 2.50 1.01 15.97
N GLY A 208 3.44 1.83 16.45
CA GLY A 208 4.79 1.42 16.83
C GLY A 208 5.67 1.06 15.65
N LEU A 209 5.24 0.13 14.80
CA LEU A 209 6.01 -0.38 13.65
C LEU A 209 5.15 -0.41 12.38
N THR A 210 5.75 -0.04 11.25
CA THR A 210 5.23 -0.35 9.90
C THR A 210 5.94 -1.57 9.36
N ASN A 211 5.18 -2.61 9.00
CA ASN A 211 5.67 -3.86 8.44
C ASN A 211 4.56 -4.55 7.62
N ALA A 212 4.71 -5.83 7.31
CA ALA A 212 3.90 -6.63 6.40
C ALA A 212 2.39 -6.59 6.67
N MET A 213 1.93 -6.57 7.92
CA MET A 213 0.51 -6.46 8.24
C MET A 213 -0.04 -5.04 8.02
N LYS A 214 0.70 -4.02 8.48
CA LYS A 214 0.25 -2.62 8.36
C LYS A 214 0.16 -2.14 6.91
N ILE A 215 0.96 -2.67 6.01
CA ILE A 215 0.97 -2.30 4.59
C ILE A 215 -0.39 -2.56 3.90
N LEU A 216 -1.18 -3.52 4.41
CA LEU A 216 -2.51 -3.85 3.88
C LEU A 216 -3.50 -2.67 3.94
N VAL A 217 -3.27 -1.70 4.82
CA VAL A 217 -4.02 -0.43 4.88
C VAL A 217 -4.06 0.29 3.52
N GLY A 218 -3.02 0.17 2.71
CA GLY A 218 -2.95 0.75 1.37
C GLY A 218 -3.73 -0.01 0.30
N MET A 219 -4.43 -1.08 0.63
CA MET A 219 -5.42 -1.72 -0.25
C MET A 219 -6.80 -1.07 -0.12
N ASN A 220 -7.05 -0.34 0.99
CA ASN A 220 -8.28 0.41 1.21
C ASN A 220 -8.20 1.73 0.43
N GLY A 221 -8.99 1.84 -0.63
CA GLY A 221 -8.99 3.00 -1.53
C GLY A 221 -9.77 4.19 -1.00
N ASP A 222 -10.72 3.97 -0.10
CA ASP A 222 -11.55 5.04 0.47
C ASP A 222 -11.38 5.13 1.98
N LYS A 223 -10.87 6.26 2.44
CA LYS A 223 -10.56 6.47 3.86
C LYS A 223 -11.80 6.68 4.73
N ASP A 224 -12.98 6.94 4.16
CA ASP A 224 -14.24 6.90 4.90
C ASP A 224 -14.57 5.48 5.42
N TYR A 225 -13.85 4.46 4.92
CA TYR A 225 -13.93 3.06 5.35
C TYR A 225 -12.69 2.60 6.14
N LEU A 226 -11.82 3.52 6.60
CA LEU A 226 -10.58 3.19 7.28
C LEU A 226 -10.54 3.74 8.71
N PRO A 227 -10.82 2.94 9.74
CA PRO A 227 -10.70 3.35 11.14
C PRO A 227 -9.22 3.36 11.55
N HIS A 228 -8.52 4.46 11.25
CA HIS A 228 -7.08 4.53 11.40
C HIS A 228 -6.63 4.57 12.87
N HIS A 229 -7.41 5.21 13.74
CA HIS A 229 -7.16 5.30 15.17
C HIS A 229 -8.43 5.69 15.94
N ARG A 230 -8.41 5.55 17.25
CA ARG A 230 -9.47 6.04 18.14
C ARG A 230 -9.05 7.34 18.82
N LEU A 231 -9.95 8.30 18.87
CA LEU A 231 -9.74 9.58 19.53
C LEU A 231 -9.57 9.41 21.04
N GLY A 232 -8.66 10.16 21.64
CA GLY A 232 -8.42 10.23 23.08
C GLY A 232 -7.21 9.43 23.53
N ALA A 233 -6.75 9.73 24.75
CA ALA A 233 -5.62 9.04 25.35
C ALA A 233 -5.95 7.60 25.69
N LYS A 234 -4.91 6.74 25.77
CA LYS A 234 -5.03 5.31 26.02
C LYS A 234 -5.84 4.98 27.29
N GLY A 235 -5.69 5.76 28.38
CA GLY A 235 -6.45 5.58 29.61
C GLY A 235 -7.95 5.83 29.49
N TYR A 236 -8.39 6.47 28.40
CA TYR A 236 -9.80 6.73 28.09
C TYR A 236 -10.28 5.94 26.88
N GLY A 237 -9.58 4.86 26.51
CA GLY A 237 -9.95 3.99 25.39
C GLY A 237 -9.59 4.53 24.01
N GLY A 238 -8.73 5.53 23.91
CA GLY A 238 -8.18 6.06 22.67
C GLY A 238 -6.80 5.46 22.33
N ASP A 239 -6.21 5.92 21.23
CA ASP A 239 -4.93 5.43 20.70
C ASP A 239 -3.86 6.53 20.66
N CYS A 240 -4.17 7.76 21.07
CA CYS A 240 -3.25 8.90 21.03
C CYS A 240 -3.55 9.95 22.12
#